data_e5957be9e88b67f416c88ee5ed478bfc
#
_entry.id   e5957be9e88b67f416c88ee5ed478bfc
#
_cell.length_a   1.000
_cell.length_b   1.000
_cell.length_c   1.000
_cell.angle_alpha   90.00
_cell.angle_beta   90.00
_cell.angle_gamma   90.00
#
_symmetry.space_group_name_H-M   'P 1'
#
loop_
_entity.id
_entity.type
_entity.pdbx_description
1 polymer ?
#
loop_
_entity_poly.entity_id
_entity_poly.type
_entity_poly.pdbx_seq_one_letter_code
_entity_poly.pdbx_strand_id
1 'polypeptide(L)'
;ACRTQITELPEDLEVGGDLDISYTQIKQLPENLTVKDSLDISCTNITELPGDLKVGGSLNACRTQIKKSLDSQRVKGGLYLSGTNVTELPDNLIVEGSLYLVGTPIFKLPENLTVIGDLDISGTHINEMPKSLKVGGTINA
;
A
#
# COMPACT_ATOMS: atom_id res chain seq x y z
N ALA A 1 -1.58 20.24 1.38
CA ALA A 1 -2.67 19.26 1.50
C ALA A 1 -3.99 19.96 1.27
N CYS A 2 -4.48 19.88 0.07
CA CYS A 2 -5.76 20.49 -0.26
C CYS A 2 -6.89 19.56 0.18
N ARG A 3 -7.68 19.99 1.16
CA ARG A 3 -8.98 19.39 1.43
C ARG A 3 -9.88 19.68 0.24
N THR A 4 -9.72 18.92 -0.82
CA THR A 4 -10.63 19.05 -1.95
C THR A 4 -11.88 18.24 -1.66
N GLN A 5 -13.02 18.72 -2.14
CA GLN A 5 -14.29 17.99 -1.99
C GLN A 5 -14.52 17.01 -3.14
N ILE A 6 -13.42 16.47 -3.68
CA ILE A 6 -13.50 15.46 -4.72
C ILE A 6 -14.08 14.19 -4.11
N THR A 7 -15.11 13.65 -4.73
CA THR A 7 -15.77 12.42 -4.28
C THR A 7 -15.53 11.24 -5.21
N GLU A 8 -15.09 11.50 -6.43
CA GLU A 8 -14.80 10.44 -7.41
C GLU A 8 -13.82 10.93 -8.46
N LEU A 9 -13.13 9.98 -9.10
CA LEU A 9 -12.22 10.20 -10.22
C LEU A 9 -12.82 9.56 -11.48
N PRO A 10 -12.49 10.09 -12.68
CA PRO A 10 -12.96 9.48 -13.93
C PRO A 10 -12.33 8.11 -14.15
N GLU A 11 -13.08 7.24 -14.82
CA GLU A 11 -12.55 5.93 -15.24
C GLU A 11 -11.45 6.10 -16.29
N ASP A 12 -10.56 5.11 -16.35
CA ASP A 12 -9.44 5.09 -17.29
C ASP A 12 -8.49 6.29 -17.13
N LEU A 13 -8.44 6.88 -15.92
CA LEU A 13 -7.57 8.02 -15.65
C LEU A 13 -6.10 7.61 -15.72
N GLU A 14 -5.32 8.36 -16.47
CA GLU A 14 -3.87 8.22 -16.50
C GLU A 14 -3.22 9.49 -15.94
N VAL A 15 -2.34 9.31 -14.96
CA VAL A 15 -1.59 10.39 -14.33
C VAL A 15 -0.12 10.22 -14.68
N GLY A 16 0.47 11.22 -15.33
CA GLY A 16 1.85 11.17 -15.79
C GLY A 16 2.92 11.41 -14.72
N GLY A 17 2.50 11.75 -13.52
CA GLY A 17 3.38 11.98 -12.35
C GLY A 17 2.74 11.38 -11.11
N ASP A 18 2.88 12.09 -9.99
CA ASP A 18 2.26 11.71 -8.73
C ASP A 18 0.78 12.08 -8.69
N LEU A 19 0.00 11.26 -8.01
CA LEU A 19 -1.40 11.57 -7.71
C LEU A 19 -1.59 11.59 -6.20
N ASP A 20 -1.94 12.75 -5.67
CA ASP A 20 -2.24 12.91 -4.25
C ASP A 20 -3.72 13.25 -4.08
N ILE A 21 -4.47 12.29 -3.57
CA ILE A 21 -5.90 12.45 -3.22
C ILE A 21 -6.12 12.19 -1.74
N SER A 22 -5.09 12.34 -0.96
CA SER A 22 -5.17 12.17 0.50
C SER A 22 -6.15 13.18 1.11
N TYR A 23 -6.76 12.80 2.22
CA TYR A 23 -7.73 13.62 2.95
C TYR A 23 -8.96 14.05 2.12
N THR A 24 -9.28 13.32 1.05
CA THR A 24 -10.47 13.57 0.25
C THR A 24 -11.61 12.65 0.70
N GLN A 25 -12.81 12.86 0.14
CA GLN A 25 -13.98 12.05 0.45
C GLN A 25 -14.19 10.90 -0.52
N ILE A 26 -13.17 10.57 -1.30
CA ILE A 26 -13.21 9.46 -2.26
C ILE A 26 -13.38 8.15 -1.50
N LYS A 27 -14.33 7.33 -1.93
CA LYS A 27 -14.63 6.03 -1.32
C LYS A 27 -14.10 4.86 -2.13
N GLN A 28 -13.82 5.08 -3.40
CA GLN A 28 -13.28 4.04 -4.29
C GLN A 28 -12.46 4.67 -5.40
N LEU A 29 -11.48 3.92 -5.86
CA LEU A 29 -10.68 4.31 -7.02
C LEU A 29 -11.37 3.83 -8.31
N PRO A 30 -11.20 4.56 -9.42
CA PRO A 30 -11.78 4.14 -10.70
C PRO A 30 -11.07 2.92 -11.26
N GLU A 31 -11.76 2.18 -12.11
CA GLU A 31 -11.14 1.10 -12.86
C GLU A 31 -10.10 1.64 -13.83
N ASN A 32 -9.08 0.84 -14.11
CA ASN A 32 -8.00 1.17 -15.04
C ASN A 32 -7.22 2.44 -14.66
N LEU A 33 -7.15 2.76 -13.39
CA LEU A 33 -6.33 3.89 -12.93
C LEU A 33 -4.85 3.56 -13.10
N THR A 34 -4.14 4.44 -13.79
CA THR A 34 -2.70 4.34 -13.97
C THR A 34 -2.02 5.60 -13.45
N VAL A 35 -1.09 5.43 -12.50
CA VAL A 35 -0.27 6.51 -11.96
C VAL A 35 1.18 6.15 -12.26
N LYS A 36 1.86 7.00 -13.03
CA LYS A 36 3.25 6.69 -13.47
C LYS A 36 4.25 6.78 -12.33
N ASP A 37 4.04 7.67 -11.40
CA ASP A 37 4.90 7.82 -10.23
C ASP A 37 4.16 7.36 -8.98
N SER A 38 4.08 8.15 -7.95
CA SER A 38 3.51 7.72 -6.65
C SER A 38 2.03 8.07 -6.51
N LEU A 39 1.32 7.23 -5.77
CA LEU A 39 -0.09 7.42 -5.45
C LEU A 39 -0.24 7.58 -3.94
N ASP A 40 -0.87 8.67 -3.50
CA ASP A 40 -1.22 8.89 -2.10
C ASP A 40 -2.73 8.94 -1.94
N ILE A 41 -3.27 7.92 -1.28
CA ILE A 41 -4.69 7.80 -0.94
C ILE A 41 -4.90 7.81 0.57
N SER A 42 -3.89 8.24 1.33
CA SER A 42 -3.93 8.19 2.78
C SER A 42 -5.08 9.03 3.36
N CYS A 43 -5.59 8.60 4.49
CA CYS A 43 -6.67 9.28 5.21
C CYS A 43 -7.93 9.50 4.35
N THR A 44 -8.23 8.54 3.48
CA THR A 44 -9.49 8.50 2.72
C THR A 44 -10.37 7.38 3.24
N ASN A 45 -11.60 7.31 2.73
CA ASN A 45 -12.55 6.26 3.10
C ASN A 45 -12.54 5.09 2.10
N ILE A 46 -11.46 4.94 1.35
CA ILE A 46 -11.30 3.84 0.40
C ILE A 46 -11.22 2.53 1.17
N THR A 47 -12.03 1.54 0.76
CA THR A 47 -12.11 0.24 1.41
C THR A 47 -11.42 -0.88 0.65
N GLU A 48 -11.20 -0.69 -0.65
CA GLU A 48 -10.52 -1.68 -1.47
C GLU A 48 -9.82 -1.02 -2.64
N LEU A 49 -8.82 -1.70 -3.17
CA LEU A 49 -8.07 -1.26 -4.33
C LEU A 49 -8.52 -2.07 -5.56
N PRO A 50 -8.68 -1.43 -6.74
CA PRO A 50 -9.03 -2.17 -7.94
C PRO A 50 -7.89 -3.11 -8.34
N GLY A 51 -8.24 -4.29 -8.85
CA GLY A 51 -7.25 -5.29 -9.24
C GLY A 51 -6.35 -4.89 -10.40
N ASP A 52 -6.81 -3.93 -11.20
CA ASP A 52 -6.07 -3.42 -12.35
C ASP A 52 -5.31 -2.10 -12.08
N LEU A 53 -5.23 -1.68 -10.82
CA LEU A 53 -4.50 -0.48 -10.43
C LEU A 53 -3.01 -0.61 -10.76
N LYS A 54 -2.47 0.40 -11.43
CA LYS A 54 -1.05 0.47 -11.77
C LYS A 54 -0.42 1.70 -11.13
N VAL A 55 0.59 1.46 -10.30
CA VAL A 55 1.36 2.51 -9.65
C VAL A 55 2.83 2.27 -9.96
N GLY A 56 3.46 3.25 -10.59
CA GLY A 56 4.85 3.12 -11.01
C GLY A 56 5.87 3.45 -9.93
N GLY A 57 5.46 4.05 -8.83
CA GLY A 57 6.32 4.41 -7.70
C GLY A 57 5.77 3.87 -6.40
N SER A 58 5.73 4.72 -5.38
CA SER A 58 5.23 4.34 -4.05
C SER A 58 3.71 4.41 -3.96
N LEU A 59 3.15 3.56 -3.11
CA LEU A 59 1.73 3.61 -2.74
C LEU A 59 1.62 3.94 -1.27
N ASN A 60 0.95 5.05 -0.96
CA ASN A 60 0.64 5.43 0.41
C ASN A 60 -0.86 5.27 0.65
N ALA A 61 -1.23 4.26 1.43
CA ALA A 61 -2.61 3.98 1.79
C ALA A 61 -2.80 4.03 3.32
N CYS A 62 -1.94 4.74 4.02
CA CYS A 62 -2.02 4.82 5.48
C CYS A 62 -3.37 5.37 5.93
N ARG A 63 -3.89 4.81 7.03
CA ARG A 63 -5.16 5.25 7.64
C ARG A 63 -6.35 5.19 6.68
N THR A 64 -6.33 4.21 5.78
CA THR A 64 -7.52 3.86 4.98
C THR A 64 -8.19 2.63 5.59
N GLN A 65 -9.33 2.26 5.04
CA GLN A 65 -10.10 1.10 5.52
C GLN A 65 -9.84 -0.15 4.69
N ILE A 66 -8.78 -0.17 3.89
CA ILE A 66 -8.50 -1.33 3.02
C ILE A 66 -8.13 -2.55 3.85
N LYS A 67 -8.58 -3.72 3.40
CA LYS A 67 -8.32 -5.01 4.04
C LYS A 67 -7.30 -5.85 3.29
N LYS A 68 -7.13 -5.59 2.00
CA LYS A 68 -6.15 -6.24 1.15
C LYS A 68 -5.30 -5.20 0.46
N SER A 69 -4.01 -5.48 0.31
CA SER A 69 -3.13 -4.66 -0.51
C SER A 69 -3.34 -4.97 -2.00
N LEU A 70 -2.49 -4.40 -2.85
CA LEU A 70 -2.53 -4.67 -4.29
C LEU A 70 -2.45 -6.17 -4.59
N ASP A 71 -3.17 -6.61 -5.62
CA ASP A 71 -3.01 -7.97 -6.17
C ASP A 71 -1.66 -8.12 -6.90
N SER A 72 -1.01 -6.99 -7.21
CA SER A 72 0.31 -6.99 -7.81
C SER A 72 1.35 -7.60 -6.87
N GLN A 73 2.22 -8.41 -7.41
CA GLN A 73 3.32 -9.03 -6.66
C GLN A 73 4.56 -8.13 -6.59
N ARG A 74 4.50 -6.92 -7.13
CA ARG A 74 5.65 -6.01 -7.15
C ARG A 74 5.21 -4.56 -6.98
N VAL A 75 5.85 -3.88 -6.04
CA VAL A 75 5.70 -2.45 -5.81
C VAL A 75 7.06 -1.81 -6.08
N LYS A 76 7.13 -0.89 -7.04
CA LYS A 76 8.42 -0.30 -7.46
C LYS A 76 8.98 0.72 -6.48
N GLY A 77 8.16 1.25 -5.60
CA GLY A 77 8.60 2.15 -4.54
C GLY A 77 8.29 1.59 -3.18
N GLY A 78 8.02 2.46 -2.22
CA GLY A 78 7.58 2.05 -0.89
C GLY A 78 6.10 1.68 -0.87
N LEU A 79 5.74 0.81 0.06
CA LEU A 79 4.36 0.44 0.32
C LEU A 79 4.03 0.82 1.76
N TYR A 80 3.16 1.81 1.92
CA TYR A 80 2.81 2.36 3.23
C TYR A 80 1.38 1.99 3.56
N LEU A 81 1.21 1.04 4.49
CA LEU A 81 -0.09 0.48 4.89
C LEU A 81 -0.37 0.66 6.38
N SER A 82 0.38 1.52 7.05
CA SER A 82 0.22 1.73 8.49
C SER A 82 -1.18 2.23 8.83
N GLY A 83 -1.77 1.67 9.88
CA GLY A 83 -3.11 2.06 10.33
C GLY A 83 -4.25 1.61 9.42
N THR A 84 -4.00 0.65 8.54
CA THR A 84 -5.05 0.03 7.71
C THR A 84 -5.60 -1.22 8.38
N ASN A 85 -6.61 -1.85 7.76
CA ASN A 85 -7.19 -3.11 8.23
C ASN A 85 -6.63 -4.32 7.47
N VAL A 86 -5.46 -4.19 6.86
CA VAL A 86 -4.83 -5.27 6.10
C VAL A 86 -4.48 -6.43 7.03
N THR A 87 -4.93 -7.62 6.68
CA THR A 87 -4.68 -8.85 7.46
C THR A 87 -3.69 -9.78 6.78
N GLU A 88 -3.48 -9.62 5.48
CA GLU A 88 -2.55 -10.45 4.72
C GLU A 88 -1.99 -9.73 3.51
N LEU A 89 -0.83 -10.16 3.06
CA LEU A 89 -0.17 -9.69 1.85
C LEU A 89 -0.02 -10.88 0.89
N PRO A 90 0.09 -10.63 -0.43
CA PRO A 90 0.27 -11.73 -1.37
C PRO A 90 1.65 -12.39 -1.21
N ASP A 91 1.70 -13.70 -1.43
CA ASP A 91 2.97 -14.42 -1.46
C ASP A 91 3.83 -13.93 -2.63
N ASN A 92 5.14 -14.01 -2.46
CA ASN A 92 6.12 -13.57 -3.45
C ASN A 92 6.10 -12.05 -3.70
N LEU A 93 5.55 -11.27 -2.78
CA LEU A 93 5.53 -9.82 -2.90
C LEU A 93 6.94 -9.24 -2.87
N ILE A 94 7.23 -8.36 -3.81
CA ILE A 94 8.49 -7.62 -3.86
C ILE A 94 8.18 -6.14 -3.70
N VAL A 95 8.76 -5.52 -2.67
CA VAL A 95 8.67 -4.08 -2.43
C VAL A 95 10.07 -3.50 -2.65
N GLU A 96 10.25 -2.70 -3.69
CA GLU A 96 11.55 -2.14 -4.03
C GLU A 96 11.98 -1.00 -3.09
N GLY A 97 11.03 -0.39 -2.39
CA GLY A 97 11.29 0.56 -1.32
C GLY A 97 11.10 -0.07 0.04
N SER A 98 10.57 0.70 0.98
CA SER A 98 10.30 0.23 2.34
C SER A 98 8.84 -0.21 2.48
N LEU A 99 8.59 -1.13 3.41
CA LEU A 99 7.25 -1.62 3.72
C LEU A 99 6.91 -1.25 5.17
N TYR A 100 5.83 -0.49 5.34
CA TYR A 100 5.35 -0.06 6.66
C TYR A 100 3.97 -0.64 6.95
N LEU A 101 3.90 -1.45 8.01
CA LEU A 101 2.68 -2.14 8.45
C LEU A 101 2.31 -1.79 9.90
N VAL A 102 2.80 -0.66 10.39
CA VAL A 102 2.64 -0.25 11.79
C VAL A 102 1.17 -0.22 12.19
N GLY A 103 0.84 -0.94 13.26
CA GLY A 103 -0.52 -0.92 13.82
C GLY A 103 -1.58 -1.62 12.97
N THR A 104 -1.17 -2.46 12.01
CA THR A 104 -2.13 -3.26 11.23
C THR A 104 -2.46 -4.55 11.97
N PRO A 105 -3.62 -5.18 11.69
CA PRO A 105 -3.99 -6.46 12.31
C PRO A 105 -3.34 -7.67 11.66
N ILE A 106 -2.32 -7.47 10.84
CA ILE A 106 -1.60 -8.57 10.20
C ILE A 106 -0.92 -9.45 11.26
N PHE A 107 -1.00 -10.77 11.10
CA PHE A 107 -0.46 -11.70 12.08
C PHE A 107 0.63 -12.61 11.51
N LYS A 108 0.87 -12.58 10.21
CA LYS A 108 2.00 -13.26 9.57
C LYS A 108 2.39 -12.57 8.29
N LEU A 109 3.66 -12.66 7.94
CA LEU A 109 4.18 -12.18 6.66
C LEU A 109 4.02 -13.27 5.59
N PRO A 110 3.87 -12.89 4.31
CA PRO A 110 3.74 -13.87 3.23
C PRO A 110 5.07 -14.61 2.99
N GLU A 111 4.97 -15.77 2.37
CA GLU A 111 6.15 -16.49 1.94
C GLU A 111 6.88 -15.73 0.83
N ASN A 112 8.21 -15.81 0.86
CA ASN A 112 9.08 -15.20 -0.15
C ASN A 112 8.92 -13.67 -0.25
N LEU A 113 8.56 -13.00 0.84
CA LEU A 113 8.50 -11.54 0.87
C LEU A 113 9.91 -10.96 0.72
N THR A 114 10.06 -10.03 -0.20
CA THR A 114 11.31 -9.30 -0.40
C THR A 114 11.04 -7.80 -0.23
N VAL A 115 11.78 -7.16 0.67
CA VAL A 115 11.75 -5.71 0.90
C VAL A 115 13.16 -5.19 0.72
N ILE A 116 13.37 -4.34 -0.27
CA ILE A 116 14.72 -3.82 -0.55
C ILE A 116 15.12 -2.76 0.48
N GLY A 117 14.16 -1.95 0.94
CA GLY A 117 14.38 -0.95 1.98
C GLY A 117 14.14 -1.52 3.37
N ASP A 118 13.51 -0.73 4.23
CA ASP A 118 13.23 -1.09 5.62
C ASP A 118 11.87 -1.76 5.75
N LEU A 119 11.72 -2.61 6.76
CA LEU A 119 10.47 -3.24 7.12
C LEU A 119 10.09 -2.82 8.54
N ASP A 120 8.90 -2.22 8.69
CA ASP A 120 8.39 -1.86 10.01
C ASP A 120 7.06 -2.59 10.26
N ILE A 121 7.10 -3.51 11.22
CA ILE A 121 5.94 -4.30 11.64
C ILE A 121 5.58 -4.03 13.11
N SER A 122 6.03 -2.91 13.64
CA SER A 122 5.73 -2.56 15.04
C SER A 122 4.22 -2.40 15.24
N GLY A 123 3.75 -2.83 16.40
CA GLY A 123 2.33 -2.78 16.72
C GLY A 123 1.46 -3.77 15.96
N THR A 124 2.06 -4.75 15.27
CA THR A 124 1.33 -5.84 14.61
C THR A 124 1.26 -7.05 15.53
N HIS A 125 0.54 -8.09 15.07
CA HIS A 125 0.42 -9.36 15.79
C HIS A 125 1.36 -10.44 15.24
N ILE A 126 2.40 -10.05 14.51
CA ILE A 126 3.37 -10.98 13.93
C ILE A 126 4.26 -11.53 15.03
N ASN A 127 4.29 -12.86 15.17
CA ASN A 127 5.10 -13.56 16.18
C ASN A 127 6.33 -14.24 15.58
N GLU A 128 6.27 -14.59 14.32
CA GLU A 128 7.32 -15.34 13.65
C GLU A 128 7.66 -14.70 12.30
N MET A 129 8.94 -14.71 11.95
CA MET A 129 9.40 -14.29 10.64
C MET A 129 9.54 -15.50 9.75
N PRO A 130 9.02 -15.48 8.50
CA PRO A 130 9.22 -16.58 7.59
C PRO A 130 10.71 -16.71 7.23
N LYS A 131 11.17 -17.93 7.06
CA LYS A 131 12.59 -18.18 6.71
C LYS A 131 12.95 -17.63 5.34
N SER A 132 11.96 -17.47 4.48
CA SER A 132 12.13 -16.93 3.14
C SER A 132 12.13 -15.40 3.07
N LEU A 133 12.00 -14.71 4.21
CA LEU A 133 11.98 -13.24 4.26
C LEU A 133 13.34 -12.66 3.89
N LYS A 134 13.32 -11.66 3.00
CA LYS A 134 14.51 -10.92 2.61
C LYS A 134 14.26 -9.43 2.80
N VAL A 135 15.08 -8.79 3.64
CA VAL A 135 15.00 -7.35 3.91
C VAL A 135 16.39 -6.77 3.73
N GLY A 136 16.50 -5.78 2.83
CA GLY A 136 17.79 -5.13 2.56
C GLY A 136 18.19 -4.09 3.60
N GLY A 137 17.22 -3.47 4.27
CA GLY A 137 17.45 -2.46 5.29
C GLY A 137 17.25 -3.00 6.70
N THR A 138 16.68 -2.18 7.59
CA THR A 138 16.41 -2.55 8.99
C THR A 138 15.01 -3.13 9.15
N ILE A 139 14.85 -3.95 10.19
CA ILE A 139 13.55 -4.48 10.60
C ILE A 139 13.21 -3.85 11.95
N ASN A 140 12.06 -3.16 12.00
CA ASN A 140 11.45 -2.68 13.22
C ASN A 140 10.27 -3.58 13.58
N ALA A 141 10.27 -4.07 14.80
CA ALA A 141 9.21 -4.98 15.25
C ALA A 141 8.63 -4.55 16.59
#